data_f53f4e07962d3fff7e96fd5fc2df7a5c
#
_entry.id   f53f4e07962d3fff7e96fd5fc2df7a5c
#
_cell.length_a   1.000
_cell.length_b   1.000
_cell.length_c   1.000
_cell.angle_alpha   90.00
_cell.angle_beta   90.00
_cell.angle_gamma   90.00
#
_symmetry.space_group_name_H-M   'P 1'
#
loop_
_entity.id
_entity.type
_entity.pdbx_description
1 polymer ?
#
loop_
_entity_poly.entity_id
_entity_poly.type
_entity_poly.pdbx_seq_one_letter_code
_entity_poly.pdbx_strand_id
1 'polypeptide(L)'
;MVFTIIALYTVDRWGRRPLMLTGALGLAVIYLILGTCFYFEVKGVIMIILTVAAIACYAMTLGPVTWVLLSEIFPNRIRGVAMAVCTFALWLGSCTLTFAFPSMNSSLGCSGSFWIYSLICFVGLIFFLKRCPETSGRSLEELEDELIIK
;
A
#
# COMPACT_ATOMS: atom_id res chain seq x y z
N MET A 1 -15.64 -0.73 -6.13
CA MET A 1 -16.75 -0.40 -5.21
C MET A 1 -16.99 -1.52 -4.20
N VAL A 2 -17.33 -2.76 -4.58
CA VAL A 2 -17.64 -3.86 -3.62
C VAL A 2 -16.48 -4.12 -2.66
N PHE A 3 -15.26 -4.27 -3.15
CA PHE A 3 -14.05 -4.50 -2.32
C PHE A 3 -13.75 -3.36 -1.34
N THR A 4 -14.06 -2.12 -1.69
CA THR A 4 -13.86 -0.97 -0.81
C THR A 4 -14.86 -0.96 0.35
N ILE A 5 -16.09 -1.40 0.12
CA ILE A 5 -17.11 -1.51 1.19
C ILE A 5 -16.72 -2.64 2.15
N ILE A 6 -16.28 -3.78 1.63
CA ILE A 6 -15.76 -4.89 2.46
C ILE A 6 -14.56 -4.44 3.29
N ALA A 7 -13.68 -3.63 2.70
CA ALA A 7 -12.51 -3.08 3.38
C ALA A 7 -12.88 -2.25 4.62
N LEU A 8 -13.89 -1.39 4.53
CA LEU A 8 -14.34 -0.57 5.67
C LEU A 8 -14.77 -1.44 6.87
N TYR A 9 -15.51 -2.52 6.62
CA TYR A 9 -15.89 -3.46 7.69
C TYR A 9 -14.70 -4.23 8.26
N THR A 10 -13.70 -4.53 7.42
CA THR A 10 -12.51 -5.30 7.82
C THR A 10 -11.55 -4.45 8.64
N VAL A 11 -11.39 -3.16 8.31
CA VAL A 11 -10.53 -2.19 9.02
C VAL A 11 -10.92 -2.07 10.50
N ASP A 12 -12.23 -2.03 10.79
CA ASP A 12 -12.72 -1.87 12.16
C ASP A 12 -12.55 -3.14 13.02
N ARG A 13 -12.48 -4.32 12.39
CA ARG A 13 -12.35 -5.59 13.10
C ARG A 13 -10.92 -6.07 13.29
N TRP A 14 -10.06 -5.88 12.28
CA TRP A 14 -8.70 -6.45 12.27
C TRP A 14 -7.62 -5.45 12.69
N GLY A 15 -7.95 -4.16 12.76
CA GLY A 15 -6.98 -3.10 13.04
C GLY A 15 -6.24 -2.61 11.78
N ARG A 16 -5.65 -1.41 11.90
CA ARG A 16 -5.01 -0.73 10.76
C ARG A 16 -3.68 -1.37 10.39
N ARG A 17 -2.84 -1.65 11.39
CA ARG A 17 -1.50 -2.20 11.18
C ARG A 17 -1.49 -3.59 10.55
N PRO A 18 -2.22 -4.61 11.06
CA PRO A 18 -2.26 -5.93 10.44
C PRO A 18 -2.75 -5.89 9.00
N LEU A 19 -3.74 -5.03 8.71
CA LEU A 19 -4.31 -4.91 7.39
C LEU A 19 -3.33 -4.29 6.38
N MET A 20 -2.53 -3.30 6.79
CA MET A 20 -1.45 -2.75 5.97
C MET A 20 -0.35 -3.78 5.70
N LEU A 21 0.02 -4.56 6.72
CA LEU A 21 1.05 -5.60 6.58
C LEU A 21 0.61 -6.73 5.64
N THR A 22 -0.61 -7.24 5.81
CA THR A 22 -1.15 -8.28 4.93
C THR A 22 -1.33 -7.79 3.50
N GLY A 23 -1.72 -6.52 3.32
CA GLY A 23 -1.83 -5.90 2.01
C GLY A 23 -0.50 -5.73 1.30
N ALA A 24 0.51 -5.21 1.99
CA ALA A 24 1.85 -5.04 1.44
C ALA A 24 2.50 -6.38 1.09
N LEU A 25 2.35 -7.40 1.95
CA LEU A 25 2.82 -8.76 1.70
C LEU A 25 2.09 -9.38 0.51
N GLY A 26 0.75 -9.29 0.47
CA GLY A 26 -0.05 -9.82 -0.62
C GLY A 26 0.33 -9.22 -1.97
N LEU A 27 0.50 -7.89 -2.05
CA LEU A 27 0.94 -7.22 -3.26
C LEU A 27 2.37 -7.62 -3.67
N ALA A 28 3.31 -7.72 -2.71
CA ALA A 28 4.67 -8.15 -2.99
C ALA A 28 4.70 -9.54 -3.63
N VAL A 29 3.93 -10.49 -3.08
CA VAL A 29 3.82 -11.86 -3.60
C VAL A 29 3.15 -11.87 -4.98
N ILE A 30 2.04 -11.16 -5.15
CA ILE A 30 1.31 -11.12 -6.43
C ILE A 30 2.19 -10.53 -7.54
N TYR A 31 2.90 -9.43 -7.27
CA TYR A 31 3.80 -8.82 -8.27
C TYR A 31 5.02 -9.70 -8.58
N LEU A 32 5.52 -10.46 -7.59
CA LEU A 32 6.58 -11.45 -7.82
C LEU A 32 6.10 -12.57 -8.76
N ILE A 33 4.89 -13.09 -8.52
CA ILE A 33 4.29 -14.11 -9.38
C ILE A 33 4.02 -13.55 -10.77
N LEU A 34 3.47 -12.34 -10.89
CA LEU A 34 3.24 -11.67 -12.18
C LEU A 34 4.55 -11.50 -12.97
N GLY A 35 5.61 -11.01 -12.34
CA GLY A 35 6.92 -10.88 -12.97
C GLY A 35 7.46 -12.22 -13.48
N THR A 36 7.28 -13.28 -12.69
CA THR A 36 7.70 -14.64 -13.05
C THR A 36 6.86 -15.21 -14.21
N CYS A 37 5.54 -14.97 -14.21
CA CYS A 37 4.68 -15.36 -15.31
C CYS A 37 5.05 -14.64 -16.63
N PHE A 38 5.41 -13.35 -16.56
CA PHE A 38 5.91 -12.63 -17.74
C PHE A 38 7.24 -13.17 -18.22
N TYR A 39 8.13 -13.58 -17.33
CA TYR A 39 9.41 -14.18 -17.68
C TYR A 39 9.27 -15.51 -18.44
N PHE A 40 8.31 -16.34 -18.02
CA PHE A 40 8.00 -17.62 -18.70
C PHE A 40 7.02 -17.46 -19.87
N GLU A 41 6.71 -16.24 -20.28
CA GLU A 41 5.76 -15.95 -21.37
C GLU A 41 4.38 -16.61 -21.20
N VAL A 42 3.96 -16.85 -19.96
CA VAL A 42 2.64 -17.39 -19.65
C VAL A 42 1.59 -16.38 -20.10
N LYS A 43 0.75 -16.77 -21.05
CA LYS A 43 -0.32 -15.94 -21.63
C LYS A 43 -1.68 -16.52 -21.24
N GLY A 44 -2.69 -15.65 -21.13
CA GLY A 44 -4.08 -16.06 -20.95
C GLY A 44 -4.73 -15.59 -19.67
N VAL A 45 -5.75 -16.31 -19.26
CA VAL A 45 -6.66 -15.93 -18.15
C VAL A 45 -5.94 -15.77 -16.81
N ILE A 46 -4.83 -16.50 -16.59
CA ILE A 46 -4.04 -16.44 -15.35
C ILE A 46 -3.52 -15.02 -15.10
N MET A 47 -3.05 -14.33 -16.14
CA MET A 47 -2.54 -12.95 -16.01
C MET A 47 -3.63 -11.97 -15.61
N ILE A 48 -4.83 -12.16 -16.18
CA ILE A 48 -6.00 -11.35 -15.83
C ILE A 48 -6.39 -11.58 -14.38
N ILE A 49 -6.46 -12.84 -13.94
CA ILE A 49 -6.80 -13.19 -12.57
C ILE A 49 -5.80 -12.58 -11.58
N LEU A 50 -4.50 -12.68 -11.84
CA LEU A 50 -3.45 -12.12 -10.98
C LEU A 50 -3.52 -10.59 -10.92
N THR A 51 -3.78 -9.93 -12.05
CA THR A 51 -3.94 -8.47 -12.09
C THR A 51 -5.17 -8.02 -11.30
N VAL A 52 -6.30 -8.70 -11.48
CA VAL A 52 -7.52 -8.43 -10.71
C VAL A 52 -7.31 -8.70 -9.22
N ALA A 53 -6.59 -9.77 -8.87
CA ALA A 53 -6.24 -10.08 -7.49
C ALA A 53 -5.35 -8.99 -6.86
N ALA A 54 -4.38 -8.42 -7.60
CA ALA A 54 -3.58 -7.29 -7.13
C ALA A 54 -4.44 -6.06 -6.85
N ILE A 55 -5.35 -5.71 -7.78
CA ILE A 55 -6.25 -4.57 -7.60
C ILE A 55 -7.19 -4.80 -6.41
N ALA A 56 -7.75 -5.99 -6.27
CA ALA A 56 -8.61 -6.35 -5.15
C ALA A 56 -7.86 -6.28 -3.81
N CYS A 57 -6.66 -6.84 -3.74
CA CYS A 57 -5.80 -6.79 -2.57
C CYS A 57 -5.51 -5.35 -2.15
N TYR A 58 -5.10 -4.48 -3.08
CA TYR A 58 -4.89 -3.06 -2.82
C TYR A 58 -6.15 -2.35 -2.35
N ALA A 59 -7.28 -2.57 -3.01
CA ALA A 59 -8.55 -1.92 -2.69
C ALA A 59 -9.12 -2.34 -1.34
N MET A 60 -8.82 -3.55 -0.88
CA MET A 60 -9.27 -4.06 0.43
C MET A 60 -8.35 -3.67 1.59
N THR A 61 -7.10 -3.31 1.31
CA THR A 61 -6.08 -3.11 2.35
C THR A 61 -5.50 -1.70 2.30
N LEU A 62 -4.45 -1.48 1.51
CA LEU A 62 -3.69 -0.23 1.51
C LEU A 62 -4.50 0.98 1.06
N GLY A 63 -5.42 0.83 0.11
CA GLY A 63 -6.22 1.94 -0.41
C GLY A 63 -6.95 2.73 0.67
N PRO A 64 -7.93 2.15 1.36
CA PRO A 64 -8.69 2.85 2.39
C PRO A 64 -7.90 3.06 3.69
N VAL A 65 -7.09 2.08 4.11
CA VAL A 65 -6.39 2.12 5.41
C VAL A 65 -5.38 3.26 5.47
N THR A 66 -4.71 3.58 4.37
CA THR A 66 -3.76 4.71 4.32
C THR A 66 -4.42 6.02 4.70
N TRP A 67 -5.62 6.30 4.19
CA TRP A 67 -6.33 7.55 4.49
C TRP A 67 -6.83 7.61 5.93
N VAL A 68 -7.34 6.49 6.45
CA VAL A 68 -7.76 6.38 7.85
C VAL A 68 -6.58 6.59 8.77
N LEU A 69 -5.46 5.89 8.54
CA LEU A 69 -4.25 6.00 9.35
C LEU A 69 -3.70 7.44 9.36
N LEU A 70 -3.63 8.10 8.19
CA LEU A 70 -3.17 9.48 8.10
C LEU A 70 -4.07 10.44 8.90
N SER A 71 -5.39 10.21 8.91
CA SER A 71 -6.33 11.04 9.66
C SER A 71 -6.25 10.83 11.18
N GLU A 72 -5.77 9.66 11.63
CA GLU A 72 -5.66 9.28 13.04
C GLU A 72 -4.32 9.68 13.67
N ILE A 73 -3.23 9.70 12.89
CA ILE A 73 -1.87 10.02 13.39
C ILE A 73 -1.71 11.51 13.70
N PHE A 74 -2.38 12.40 12.95
CA PHE A 74 -2.15 13.83 13.10
C PHE A 74 -3.13 14.50 14.06
N PRO A 75 -2.62 15.31 15.02
CA PRO A 75 -3.46 16.10 15.92
C PRO A 75 -4.37 17.06 15.16
N ASN A 76 -5.56 17.34 15.70
CA ASN A 76 -6.59 18.17 15.07
C ASN A 76 -6.07 19.54 14.60
N ARG A 77 -5.13 20.14 15.36
CA ARG A 77 -4.59 21.48 15.10
C ARG A 77 -3.83 21.59 13.77
N ILE A 78 -3.10 20.54 13.36
CA ILE A 78 -2.25 20.53 12.17
C ILE A 78 -2.70 19.54 11.10
N ARG A 79 -3.77 18.77 11.38
CA ARG A 79 -4.25 17.67 10.52
C ARG A 79 -4.41 18.08 9.06
N GLY A 80 -5.03 19.23 8.79
CA GLY A 80 -5.26 19.67 7.42
C GLY A 80 -3.97 19.90 6.62
N VAL A 81 -3.00 20.57 7.21
CA VAL A 81 -1.70 20.84 6.56
C VAL A 81 -0.89 19.55 6.42
N ALA A 82 -0.84 18.73 7.47
CA ALA A 82 -0.10 17.47 7.45
C ALA A 82 -0.66 16.49 6.42
N MET A 83 -1.98 16.35 6.35
CA MET A 83 -2.63 15.52 5.32
C MET A 83 -2.38 16.05 3.90
N ALA A 84 -2.38 17.36 3.69
CA ALA A 84 -2.08 17.94 2.38
C ALA A 84 -0.64 17.60 1.93
N VAL A 85 0.34 17.70 2.82
CA VAL A 85 1.74 17.35 2.54
C VAL A 85 1.87 15.84 2.24
N CYS A 86 1.26 14.98 3.05
CA CYS A 86 1.28 13.53 2.83
C CYS A 86 0.59 13.14 1.50
N THR A 87 -0.54 13.77 1.20
CA THR A 87 -1.25 13.56 -0.07
C THR A 87 -0.40 13.99 -1.26
N PHE A 88 0.24 15.15 -1.17
CA PHE A 88 1.16 15.63 -2.21
C PHE A 88 2.32 14.66 -2.42
N ALA A 89 2.97 14.19 -1.34
CA ALA A 89 4.06 13.22 -1.42
C ALA A 89 3.60 11.89 -2.05
N LEU A 90 2.41 11.40 -1.70
CA LEU A 90 1.80 10.19 -2.25
C LEU A 90 1.58 10.33 -3.77
N TRP A 91 1.00 11.44 -4.20
CA TRP A 91 0.75 11.68 -5.62
C TRP A 91 2.05 11.91 -6.41
N LEU A 92 3.04 12.57 -5.81
CA LEU A 92 4.37 12.73 -6.41
C LEU A 92 5.05 11.37 -6.63
N GLY A 93 5.01 10.49 -5.63
CA GLY A 93 5.52 9.12 -5.75
C GLY A 93 4.78 8.30 -6.82
N SER A 94 3.45 8.38 -6.84
CA SER A 94 2.62 7.72 -7.85
C SER A 94 2.91 8.21 -9.27
N CYS A 95 3.05 9.53 -9.44
CA CYS A 95 3.43 10.16 -10.70
C CYS A 95 4.81 9.67 -11.17
N THR A 96 5.79 9.68 -10.28
CA THR A 96 7.16 9.20 -10.58
C THR A 96 7.14 7.75 -11.05
N LEU A 97 6.43 6.86 -10.36
CA LEU A 97 6.32 5.45 -10.75
C LEU A 97 5.61 5.29 -12.12
N THR A 98 4.57 6.07 -12.37
CA THR A 98 3.83 6.02 -13.63
C THR A 98 4.69 6.47 -14.82
N PHE A 99 5.46 7.55 -14.65
CA PHE A 99 6.38 8.00 -15.70
C PHE A 99 7.62 7.12 -15.87
N ALA A 100 8.09 6.48 -14.78
CA ALA A 100 9.22 5.56 -14.85
C ALA A 100 8.85 4.23 -15.54
N PHE A 101 7.58 3.82 -15.47
CA PHE A 101 7.14 2.51 -15.98
C PHE A 101 7.48 2.25 -17.46
N PRO A 102 7.21 3.15 -18.42
CA PRO A 102 7.58 2.90 -19.82
C PRO A 102 9.09 2.75 -20.02
N SER A 103 9.90 3.55 -19.34
CA SER A 103 11.36 3.46 -19.40
C SER A 103 11.88 2.17 -18.77
N MET A 104 11.33 1.75 -17.66
CA MET A 104 11.65 0.47 -17.02
C MET A 104 11.24 -0.71 -17.90
N ASN A 105 10.06 -0.63 -18.51
CA ASN A 105 9.55 -1.67 -19.36
C ASN A 105 10.37 -1.83 -20.67
N SER A 106 10.91 -0.73 -21.22
CA SER A 106 11.76 -0.77 -22.41
C SER A 106 13.16 -1.33 -22.13
N SER A 107 13.70 -1.12 -20.93
CA SER A 107 15.06 -1.56 -20.56
C SER A 107 15.10 -2.95 -19.91
N LEU A 108 14.14 -3.28 -19.04
CA LEU A 108 14.11 -4.50 -18.22
C LEU A 108 13.01 -5.48 -18.64
N GLY A 109 12.14 -5.07 -19.56
CA GLY A 109 10.93 -5.82 -19.93
C GLY A 109 9.85 -5.79 -18.86
N CYS A 110 8.69 -6.38 -19.17
CA CYS A 110 7.56 -6.45 -18.23
C CYS A 110 7.92 -7.22 -16.96
N SER A 111 8.63 -8.34 -17.08
CA SER A 111 9.04 -9.17 -15.93
C SER A 111 9.90 -8.40 -14.94
N GLY A 112 10.92 -7.68 -15.42
CA GLY A 112 11.81 -6.87 -14.58
C GLY A 112 11.05 -5.74 -13.87
N SER A 113 10.13 -5.08 -14.56
CA SER A 113 9.30 -4.02 -13.98
C SER A 113 8.44 -4.52 -12.81
N PHE A 114 7.80 -5.68 -12.95
CA PHE A 114 7.00 -6.28 -11.86
C PHE A 114 7.86 -6.75 -10.68
N TRP A 115 9.08 -7.24 -10.92
CA TRP A 115 10.00 -7.60 -9.85
C TRP A 115 10.44 -6.37 -9.05
N ILE A 116 10.68 -5.24 -9.71
CA ILE A 116 10.99 -3.98 -9.02
C ILE A 116 9.80 -3.52 -8.17
N TYR A 117 8.57 -3.60 -8.68
CA TYR A 117 7.38 -3.28 -7.88
C TYR A 117 7.20 -4.23 -6.69
N SER A 118 7.47 -5.52 -6.85
CA SER A 118 7.50 -6.47 -5.75
C SER A 118 8.52 -6.08 -4.68
N LEU A 119 9.72 -5.67 -5.09
CA LEU A 119 10.78 -5.20 -4.19
C LEU A 119 10.35 -3.93 -3.43
N ILE A 120 9.73 -2.96 -4.11
CA ILE A 120 9.21 -1.74 -3.48
C ILE A 120 8.14 -2.10 -2.43
N CYS A 121 7.22 -3.00 -2.74
CA CYS A 121 6.21 -3.48 -1.77
C CYS A 121 6.86 -4.18 -0.58
N PHE A 122 7.91 -4.95 -0.80
CA PHE A 122 8.65 -5.63 0.27
C PHE A 122 9.41 -4.65 1.18
N VAL A 123 10.04 -3.62 0.61
CA VAL A 123 10.65 -2.52 1.39
C VAL A 123 9.58 -1.78 2.19
N GLY A 124 8.42 -1.50 1.57
CA GLY A 124 7.27 -0.91 2.26
C GLY A 124 6.77 -1.77 3.41
N LEU A 125 6.72 -3.08 3.24
CA LEU A 125 6.37 -4.03 4.31
C LEU A 125 7.33 -3.92 5.50
N ILE A 126 8.63 -3.90 5.25
CA ILE A 126 9.64 -3.73 6.31
C ILE A 126 9.48 -2.38 7.03
N PHE A 127 9.18 -1.33 6.28
CA PHE A 127 8.91 -0.01 6.85
C PHE A 127 7.67 -0.03 7.76
N PHE A 128 6.56 -0.63 7.31
CA PHE A 128 5.34 -0.76 8.12
C PHE A 128 5.57 -1.60 9.38
N LEU A 129 6.35 -2.68 9.29
CA LEU A 129 6.71 -3.51 10.45
C LEU A 129 7.45 -2.71 11.53
N LYS A 130 8.36 -1.82 11.11
CA LYS A 130 9.25 -1.08 12.03
C LYS A 130 8.66 0.24 12.53
N ARG A 131 7.84 0.91 11.72
CA ARG A 131 7.45 2.31 11.95
C ARG A 131 5.96 2.56 12.07
N CYS A 132 5.09 1.61 11.66
CA CYS A 132 3.65 1.81 11.74
C CYS A 132 3.14 1.45 13.15
N PRO A 133 2.64 2.44 13.92
CA PRO A 133 1.99 2.18 15.20
C PRO A 133 0.60 1.56 14.96
N GLU A 134 0.10 0.80 15.92
CA GLU A 134 -1.30 0.37 15.93
C GLU A 134 -2.17 1.51 16.49
N THR A 135 -3.05 2.05 15.67
CA THR A 135 -3.93 3.16 16.04
C THR A 135 -5.33 2.71 16.46
N SER A 136 -5.66 1.43 16.26
CA SER A 136 -6.98 0.91 16.56
C SER A 136 -7.27 0.91 18.07
N GLY A 137 -8.35 1.59 18.46
CA GLY A 137 -8.81 1.62 19.86
C GLY A 137 -8.04 2.55 20.80
N ARG A 138 -7.14 3.39 20.29
CA ARG A 138 -6.41 4.41 21.06
C ARG A 138 -6.99 5.81 20.84
N SER A 139 -6.97 6.64 21.88
CA SER A 139 -7.34 8.05 21.75
C SER A 139 -6.24 8.84 21.03
N LEU A 140 -6.64 9.96 20.39
CA LEU A 140 -5.69 10.85 19.70
C LEU A 140 -4.65 11.45 20.67
N GLU A 141 -5.05 11.69 21.93
CA GLU A 141 -4.19 12.24 22.99
C GLU A 141 -3.12 11.22 23.41
N GLU A 142 -3.48 9.94 23.53
CA GLU A 142 -2.51 8.86 23.85
C GLU A 142 -1.50 8.64 22.73
N LEU A 143 -1.92 8.78 21.46
CA LEU A 143 -1.04 8.67 20.29
C LEU A 143 -0.09 9.87 20.19
N GLU A 144 -0.55 11.08 20.54
CA GLU A 144 0.26 12.30 20.56
C GLU A 144 1.38 12.19 21.61
N ASP A 145 1.06 11.74 22.82
CA ASP A 145 2.05 11.54 23.89
C ASP A 145 3.10 10.48 23.51
N GLU A 146 2.70 9.36 22.91
CA GLU A 146 3.63 8.28 22.50
C GLU A 146 4.56 8.70 21.35
N LEU A 147 4.11 9.59 20.47
CA LEU A 147 4.90 10.09 19.33
C LEU A 147 5.84 11.23 19.68
N ILE A 148 5.52 12.03 20.72
CA ILE A 148 6.36 13.16 21.18
C ILE A 148 7.48 12.68 22.10
N ILE A 149 7.29 11.59 22.85
CA ILE A 149 8.27 11.06 23.82
C ILE A 149 9.37 10.19 23.16
N LYS A 150 9.23 9.83 21.88
CA LYS A 150 10.25 9.11 21.07
C LYS A 150 10.98 10.01 20.11
#